data_9e74d20bd323fc9f14465a126e0a6b76
#
_entry.id   9e74d20bd323fc9f14465a126e0a6b76
#
_cell.length_a   1.000
_cell.length_b   1.000
_cell.length_c   1.000
_cell.angle_alpha   90.00
_cell.angle_beta   90.00
_cell.angle_gamma   90.00
#
_symmetry.space_group_name_H-M   'P 1'
#
loop_
_entity.id
_entity.type
_entity.pdbx_description
1 polymer ?
#
loop_
_entity_poly.entity_id
_entity_poly.type
_entity_poly.pdbx_seq_one_letter_code
_entity_poly.pdbx_strand_id
1 'polypeptide(L)'
;MAHDRTSLATAGGCMAPALLLVAASGPVMHLLSLSRQGIAFLWGDYGAVVLHYGLLALSGICAATLVAKRKVVPVMRGLAVIAFLANLVAIGYGARGWRMQAERQLETLSIAPVEAPHGILVAPVSNEGDDLALATDVRNEIDALLRGSGLDASIETRLVAPIPSETQAESMASRLGAQVVVWGVDRGVDASIIEYHVQSLGANDARMTLAPASLLLVAGSQVSFQMREVPALDAASARAREVLPLIAAGHGAMVAGDALQAGGYYAAALDLGGLSDDCKSLTTRLLGVSLLRAGRPDMAAQRYAQDPQLDAPTQVGLGLASYFRGDMTSAATLLARAIEQDPYDAMAYLALAAVSIEQQHSQRAIGAATRAVSLQPDWAPAHAMLGLAYELESNITAAVLAYENCAERAGHLDALANVSAARARAIVDEPPTPVPTLTPWPTPTPTAVPTEGVYRVESGDTLQRIADKLGVNIQVLIELNRLDDPNNLVVGQYLILPEEP
;
A
#
# COMPACT_ATOMS: atom_id res chain seq x y z
N MET A 1 65.52 -38.14 36.00
CA MET A 1 64.28 -37.46 35.57
C MET A 1 64.52 -36.74 34.26
N ALA A 2 64.55 -37.49 33.16
CA ALA A 2 64.70 -36.97 31.80
C ALA A 2 63.96 -37.91 30.82
N HIS A 3 62.67 -38.10 31.06
CA HIS A 3 61.87 -38.91 30.15
C HIS A 3 60.47 -38.31 30.14
N ASP A 4 60.23 -37.23 29.42
CA ASP A 4 58.85 -36.86 28.99
C ASP A 4 58.73 -35.62 28.10
N ARG A 5 59.81 -35.24 27.39
CA ARG A 5 59.72 -34.09 26.46
C ARG A 5 59.70 -34.51 24.98
N THR A 6 59.84 -35.77 24.66
CA THR A 6 59.85 -36.27 23.29
C THR A 6 58.48 -36.71 22.77
N SER A 7 57.53 -37.07 23.63
CA SER A 7 56.18 -37.50 23.22
C SER A 7 55.28 -36.37 22.78
N LEU A 8 55.43 -35.15 23.33
CA LEU A 8 54.63 -33.98 22.95
C LEU A 8 55.12 -33.34 21.61
N ALA A 9 56.38 -33.53 21.28
CA ALA A 9 56.89 -33.00 19.98
C ALA A 9 56.45 -33.84 18.78
N THR A 10 56.28 -35.14 18.96
CA THR A 10 55.78 -36.05 17.89
C THR A 10 54.29 -35.92 17.67
N ALA A 11 53.49 -35.73 18.71
CA ALA A 11 52.05 -35.47 18.63
C ALA A 11 51.75 -34.15 17.88
N GLY A 12 52.57 -33.09 18.12
CA GLY A 12 52.43 -31.80 17.41
C GLY A 12 52.76 -31.87 15.91
N GLY A 13 53.67 -32.77 15.52
CA GLY A 13 54.07 -32.99 14.12
C GLY A 13 53.00 -33.71 13.28
N CYS A 14 52.26 -34.64 13.87
CA CYS A 14 51.19 -35.36 13.20
C CYS A 14 49.89 -34.59 13.09
N MET A 15 49.65 -33.64 14.02
CA MET A 15 48.41 -32.80 13.95
C MET A 15 48.49 -31.73 12.88
N ALA A 16 49.65 -31.22 12.49
CA ALA A 16 49.76 -30.16 11.51
C ALA A 16 49.32 -30.59 10.10
N PRO A 17 49.71 -31.79 9.59
CA PRO A 17 49.23 -32.32 8.31
C PRO A 17 47.70 -32.59 8.32
N ALA A 18 47.18 -33.12 9.43
CA ALA A 18 45.75 -33.38 9.60
C ALA A 18 44.90 -32.08 9.56
N LEU A 19 45.37 -31.04 10.25
CA LEU A 19 44.77 -29.72 10.20
C LEU A 19 44.83 -29.08 8.82
N LEU A 20 45.92 -29.31 8.06
CA LEU A 20 46.06 -28.84 6.70
C LEU A 20 45.09 -29.54 5.75
N LEU A 21 44.87 -30.86 5.91
CA LEU A 21 43.90 -31.64 5.15
C LEU A 21 42.48 -31.13 5.43
N VAL A 22 42.14 -30.85 6.71
CA VAL A 22 40.85 -30.24 7.09
C VAL A 22 40.72 -28.83 6.52
N ALA A 23 41.78 -28.03 6.57
CA ALA A 23 41.77 -26.68 6.01
C ALA A 23 41.60 -26.68 4.47
N ALA A 24 42.13 -27.65 3.76
CA ALA A 24 41.98 -27.80 2.31
C ALA A 24 40.64 -28.46 1.89
N SER A 25 40.00 -29.18 2.80
CA SER A 25 38.75 -29.90 2.48
C SER A 25 37.56 -28.96 2.20
N GLY A 26 37.50 -27.81 2.87
CA GLY A 26 36.40 -26.85 2.72
C GLY A 26 36.24 -26.33 1.29
N PRO A 27 37.30 -25.77 0.66
CA PRO A 27 37.24 -25.32 -0.74
C PRO A 27 36.91 -26.43 -1.74
N VAL A 28 37.46 -27.64 -1.53
CA VAL A 28 37.18 -28.79 -2.38
C VAL A 28 35.72 -29.25 -2.27
N MET A 29 35.20 -29.33 -1.04
CA MET A 29 33.78 -29.66 -0.80
C MET A 29 32.88 -28.62 -1.39
N HIS A 30 33.26 -27.32 -1.34
CA HIS A 30 32.51 -26.26 -1.96
C HIS A 30 32.44 -26.41 -3.49
N LEU A 31 33.56 -26.70 -4.16
CA LEU A 31 33.59 -26.96 -5.60
C LEU A 31 32.72 -28.17 -5.99
N LEU A 32 32.73 -29.23 -5.15
CA LEU A 32 31.90 -30.41 -5.36
C LEU A 32 30.41 -30.12 -5.12
N SER A 33 30.09 -29.25 -4.17
CA SER A 33 28.71 -28.83 -3.90
C SER A 33 28.14 -27.97 -5.03
N LEU A 34 28.94 -27.12 -5.67
CA LEU A 34 28.54 -26.34 -6.84
C LEU A 34 28.08 -27.22 -8.01
N SER A 35 28.65 -28.42 -8.16
CA SER A 35 28.27 -29.40 -9.19
C SER A 35 26.99 -30.17 -8.85
N ARG A 36 26.57 -30.21 -7.59
CA ARG A 36 25.41 -30.93 -7.06
C ARG A 36 24.28 -30.00 -6.55
N GLN A 37 24.36 -28.70 -6.77
CA GLN A 37 23.45 -27.69 -6.22
C GLN A 37 21.97 -27.90 -6.60
N GLY A 38 21.68 -28.57 -7.72
CA GLY A 38 20.33 -28.95 -8.07
C GLY A 38 19.70 -30.01 -7.16
N ILE A 39 20.51 -30.77 -6.39
CA ILE A 39 20.01 -31.84 -5.50
C ILE A 39 19.87 -31.34 -4.04
N ALA A 40 20.78 -30.48 -3.58
CA ALA A 40 20.73 -29.94 -2.21
C ALA A 40 19.53 -28.99 -2.00
N PHE A 41 19.13 -28.33 -3.06
CA PHE A 41 17.97 -27.42 -3.04
C PHE A 41 16.62 -28.15 -2.98
N LEU A 42 16.56 -29.38 -3.53
CA LEU A 42 15.38 -30.24 -3.44
C LEU A 42 15.08 -30.73 -2.00
N TRP A 43 16.02 -30.58 -1.08
CA TRP A 43 15.85 -31.03 0.30
C TRP A 43 15.36 -29.96 1.26
N GLY A 44 15.21 -28.69 0.80
CA GLY A 44 14.58 -27.61 1.58
C GLY A 44 15.22 -27.30 2.93
N ASP A 45 16.44 -27.78 3.17
CA ASP A 45 17.00 -27.88 4.52
C ASP A 45 18.05 -26.77 4.72
N TYR A 46 17.66 -25.67 5.41
CA TYR A 46 18.59 -24.67 5.93
C TYR A 46 19.76 -25.32 6.69
N GLY A 47 19.56 -26.51 7.27
CA GLY A 47 20.59 -27.30 7.93
C GLY A 47 21.75 -27.66 7.02
N ALA A 48 21.52 -27.98 5.74
CA ALA A 48 22.60 -28.30 4.78
C ALA A 48 23.45 -27.08 4.44
N VAL A 49 22.82 -25.90 4.37
CA VAL A 49 23.48 -24.60 4.12
C VAL A 49 24.34 -24.21 5.31
N VAL A 50 23.77 -24.25 6.51
CA VAL A 50 24.48 -23.94 7.78
C VAL A 50 25.63 -24.91 7.97
N LEU A 51 25.45 -26.20 7.71
CA LEU A 51 26.52 -27.20 7.78
C LEU A 51 27.64 -26.91 6.79
N HIS A 52 27.31 -26.56 5.55
CA HIS A 52 28.31 -26.24 4.52
C HIS A 52 29.16 -25.01 4.89
N TYR A 53 28.52 -23.90 5.27
CA TYR A 53 29.25 -22.71 5.68
C TYR A 53 29.94 -22.87 7.03
N GLY A 54 29.39 -23.67 7.95
CA GLY A 54 30.02 -24.06 9.19
C GLY A 54 31.30 -24.85 8.96
N LEU A 55 31.34 -25.78 7.99
CA LEU A 55 32.52 -26.53 7.60
C LEU A 55 33.57 -25.63 6.93
N LEU A 56 33.14 -24.69 6.06
CA LEU A 56 34.04 -23.68 5.47
C LEU A 56 34.66 -22.79 6.56
N ALA A 57 33.90 -22.32 7.51
CA ALA A 57 34.38 -21.52 8.64
C ALA A 57 35.35 -22.31 9.51
N LEU A 58 35.05 -23.58 9.82
CA LEU A 58 35.93 -24.46 10.59
C LEU A 58 37.26 -24.71 9.85
N SER A 59 37.22 -24.96 8.54
CA SER A 59 38.40 -25.14 7.72
C SER A 59 39.25 -23.87 7.68
N GLY A 60 38.63 -22.69 7.59
CA GLY A 60 39.28 -21.39 7.69
C GLY A 60 39.96 -21.16 9.04
N ILE A 61 39.31 -21.50 10.15
CA ILE A 61 39.88 -21.42 11.50
C ILE A 61 41.09 -22.34 11.64
N CYS A 62 41.02 -23.58 11.11
CA CYS A 62 42.13 -24.51 11.09
C CYS A 62 43.33 -23.95 10.31
N ALA A 63 43.08 -23.35 9.13
CA ALA A 63 44.12 -22.70 8.33
C ALA A 63 44.76 -21.52 9.09
N ALA A 64 43.96 -20.66 9.71
CA ALA A 64 44.42 -19.51 10.49
C ALA A 64 45.27 -19.94 11.71
N THR A 65 44.87 -21.01 12.40
CA THR A 65 45.64 -21.54 13.55
C THR A 65 46.99 -22.10 13.13
N LEU A 66 47.08 -22.73 11.96
CA LEU A 66 48.37 -23.20 11.40
C LEU A 66 49.28 -22.03 11.02
N VAL A 67 48.74 -20.95 10.47
CA VAL A 67 49.50 -19.73 10.14
C VAL A 67 50.04 -19.06 11.41
N ALA A 68 49.26 -19.04 12.49
CA ALA A 68 49.63 -18.39 13.77
C ALA A 68 50.69 -19.17 14.57
N LYS A 69 50.82 -20.50 14.40
CA LYS A 69 51.78 -21.31 15.13
C LYS A 69 53.20 -21.13 14.65
N ARG A 70 54.11 -20.57 15.53
CA ARG A 70 55.52 -20.28 15.19
C ARG A 70 56.39 -21.52 14.90
N LYS A 71 55.98 -22.73 15.34
CA LYS A 71 56.77 -23.99 15.22
C LYS A 71 56.40 -24.81 13.96
N VAL A 72 55.57 -24.32 13.07
CA VAL A 72 55.18 -25.00 11.86
C VAL A 72 56.19 -24.73 10.76
N VAL A 73 56.54 -25.77 9.98
CA VAL A 73 57.51 -25.70 8.89
C VAL A 73 57.06 -24.63 7.87
N PRO A 74 57.96 -23.79 7.32
CA PRO A 74 57.60 -22.67 6.43
C PRO A 74 56.72 -23.06 5.24
N VAL A 75 56.97 -24.22 4.63
CA VAL A 75 56.15 -24.74 3.50
C VAL A 75 54.68 -25.00 3.95
N MET A 76 54.49 -25.57 5.12
CA MET A 76 53.13 -25.83 5.64
C MET A 76 52.39 -24.53 6.00
N ARG A 77 53.14 -23.50 6.43
CA ARG A 77 52.55 -22.17 6.62
C ARG A 77 52.09 -21.56 5.31
N GLY A 78 52.92 -21.66 4.24
CA GLY A 78 52.53 -21.18 2.92
C GLY A 78 51.25 -21.86 2.41
N LEU A 79 51.18 -23.19 2.55
CA LEU A 79 49.96 -23.96 2.18
C LEU A 79 48.73 -23.58 3.03
N ALA A 80 48.95 -23.32 4.34
CA ALA A 80 47.85 -22.87 5.22
C ALA A 80 47.32 -21.46 4.84
N VAL A 81 48.21 -20.55 4.40
CA VAL A 81 47.80 -19.23 3.88
C VAL A 81 46.97 -19.39 2.61
N ILE A 82 47.44 -20.25 1.67
CA ILE A 82 46.70 -20.54 0.44
C ILE A 82 45.32 -21.12 0.76
N ALA A 83 45.23 -22.10 1.68
CA ALA A 83 43.96 -22.69 2.10
C ALA A 83 43.05 -21.68 2.78
N PHE A 84 43.57 -20.77 3.61
CA PHE A 84 42.80 -19.69 4.22
C PHE A 84 42.21 -18.73 3.20
N LEU A 85 43.02 -18.26 2.26
CA LEU A 85 42.56 -17.39 1.17
C LEU A 85 41.54 -18.09 0.27
N ALA A 86 41.75 -19.37 -0.05
CA ALA A 86 40.79 -20.17 -0.82
C ALA A 86 39.46 -20.31 -0.09
N ASN A 87 39.45 -20.45 1.24
CA ASN A 87 38.22 -20.46 2.02
C ASN A 87 37.48 -19.11 1.97
N LEU A 88 38.16 -17.97 2.09
CA LEU A 88 37.56 -16.64 1.96
C LEU A 88 36.97 -16.44 0.57
N VAL A 89 37.67 -16.86 -0.48
CA VAL A 89 37.16 -16.82 -1.85
C VAL A 89 35.96 -17.73 -2.03
N ALA A 90 35.98 -18.95 -1.48
CA ALA A 90 34.85 -19.89 -1.55
C ALA A 90 33.60 -19.37 -0.84
N ILE A 91 33.78 -18.72 0.32
CA ILE A 91 32.68 -18.07 1.05
C ILE A 91 32.10 -16.93 0.20
N GLY A 92 32.94 -16.07 -0.36
CA GLY A 92 32.50 -14.94 -1.19
C GLY A 92 31.80 -15.37 -2.48
N TYR A 93 32.33 -16.40 -3.17
CA TYR A 93 31.68 -16.96 -4.36
C TYR A 93 30.37 -17.68 -4.03
N GLY A 94 30.32 -18.41 -2.91
CA GLY A 94 29.13 -19.07 -2.44
C GLY A 94 28.02 -18.07 -2.15
N ALA A 95 28.30 -17.04 -1.38
CA ALA A 95 27.35 -15.99 -1.07
C ALA A 95 26.79 -15.30 -2.34
N ARG A 96 27.68 -15.05 -3.34
CA ARG A 96 27.28 -14.47 -4.62
C ARG A 96 26.42 -15.45 -5.45
N GLY A 97 26.76 -16.74 -5.45
CA GLY A 97 25.98 -17.79 -6.13
C GLY A 97 24.58 -17.94 -5.55
N TRP A 98 24.45 -17.89 -4.24
CA TRP A 98 23.16 -17.93 -3.54
C TRP A 98 22.29 -16.71 -3.86
N ARG A 99 22.89 -15.49 -3.88
CA ARG A 99 22.16 -14.28 -4.29
C ARG A 99 21.62 -14.41 -5.71
N MET A 100 22.47 -14.77 -6.69
CA MET A 100 22.02 -14.94 -8.07
C MET A 100 20.97 -16.04 -8.25
N GLN A 101 20.99 -17.08 -7.43
CA GLN A 101 19.99 -18.15 -7.47
C GLN A 101 18.67 -17.71 -6.84
N ALA A 102 18.73 -16.97 -5.72
CA ALA A 102 17.57 -16.37 -5.10
C ALA A 102 16.89 -15.35 -6.04
N GLU A 103 17.67 -14.49 -6.69
CA GLU A 103 17.19 -13.54 -7.70
C GLU A 103 16.47 -14.23 -8.86
N ARG A 104 17.09 -15.30 -9.44
CA ARG A 104 16.45 -16.08 -10.51
C ARG A 104 15.16 -16.76 -10.05
N GLN A 105 15.10 -17.21 -8.80
CA GLN A 105 13.88 -17.79 -8.25
C GLN A 105 12.79 -16.73 -8.08
N LEU A 106 13.14 -15.55 -7.55
CA LEU A 106 12.19 -14.43 -7.46
C LEU A 106 11.70 -14.00 -8.83
N GLU A 107 12.59 -13.95 -9.85
CA GLU A 107 12.18 -13.70 -11.23
C GLU A 107 11.19 -14.77 -11.73
N THR A 108 11.43 -16.05 -11.44
CA THR A 108 10.54 -17.14 -11.85
C THR A 108 9.19 -17.06 -11.13
N LEU A 109 9.20 -16.82 -9.81
CA LEU A 109 7.98 -16.64 -9.01
C LEU A 109 7.19 -15.39 -9.43
N SER A 110 7.90 -14.37 -9.92
CA SER A 110 7.28 -13.13 -10.44
C SER A 110 6.59 -13.31 -11.80
N ILE A 111 6.67 -14.48 -12.41
CA ILE A 111 6.01 -14.78 -13.71
C ILE A 111 4.75 -15.61 -13.51
N ALA A 112 4.74 -16.55 -12.56
CA ALA A 112 3.61 -17.45 -12.33
C ALA A 112 2.47 -16.75 -11.59
N PRO A 113 1.20 -16.86 -12.03
CA PRO A 113 0.06 -16.33 -11.30
C PRO A 113 -0.07 -16.96 -9.89
N VAL A 114 -0.74 -16.24 -8.98
CA VAL A 114 -1.15 -16.74 -7.67
C VAL A 114 -2.17 -17.85 -7.88
N GLU A 115 -2.05 -18.96 -7.14
CA GLU A 115 -2.94 -20.11 -7.26
C GLU A 115 -4.17 -20.01 -6.34
N ALA A 116 -4.00 -19.37 -5.17
CA ALA A 116 -5.09 -19.14 -4.24
C ALA A 116 -6.08 -18.06 -4.76
N PRO A 117 -7.31 -18.01 -4.23
CA PRO A 117 -8.28 -16.96 -4.58
C PRO A 117 -7.78 -15.54 -4.37
N HIS A 118 -6.88 -15.35 -3.40
CA HIS A 118 -6.27 -14.06 -3.07
C HIS A 118 -4.76 -14.19 -2.94
N GLY A 119 -4.03 -13.12 -3.30
CA GLY A 119 -2.57 -13.09 -3.23
C GLY A 119 -2.04 -11.87 -2.49
N ILE A 120 -0.99 -12.11 -1.69
CA ILE A 120 -0.15 -11.08 -1.10
C ILE A 120 1.25 -11.23 -1.68
N LEU A 121 1.73 -10.22 -2.38
CA LEU A 121 3.09 -10.18 -2.90
C LEU A 121 3.97 -9.42 -1.90
N VAL A 122 5.14 -9.97 -1.61
CA VAL A 122 6.15 -9.32 -0.76
C VAL A 122 7.42 -9.16 -1.57
N ALA A 123 7.87 -7.93 -1.76
CA ALA A 123 9.07 -7.61 -2.51
C ALA A 123 10.18 -7.09 -1.57
N PRO A 124 11.46 -7.43 -1.83
CA PRO A 124 12.60 -6.80 -1.17
C PRO A 124 12.65 -5.30 -1.47
N VAL A 125 13.31 -4.53 -0.60
CA VAL A 125 13.57 -3.11 -0.85
C VAL A 125 14.41 -2.94 -2.11
N SER A 126 13.98 -2.04 -3.00
CA SER A 126 14.72 -1.75 -4.23
C SER A 126 15.94 -0.87 -3.89
N ASN A 127 17.10 -1.21 -4.46
CA ASN A 127 18.42 -0.54 -4.37
C ASN A 127 19.39 -1.00 -3.28
N GLU A 128 19.02 -1.87 -2.32
CA GLU A 128 19.98 -2.45 -1.39
C GLU A 128 20.02 -3.98 -1.45
N GLY A 129 21.24 -4.52 -1.46
CA GLY A 129 21.48 -5.94 -1.72
C GLY A 129 21.20 -6.92 -0.56
N ASP A 130 20.74 -6.48 0.60
CA ASP A 130 20.58 -7.33 1.80
C ASP A 130 19.14 -7.50 2.31
N ASP A 131 18.15 -6.88 1.67
CA ASP A 131 16.77 -6.87 2.18
C ASP A 131 15.89 -8.06 1.81
N LEU A 132 16.46 -9.08 1.14
CA LEU A 132 15.76 -10.35 0.94
C LEU A 132 15.45 -11.04 2.29
N ALA A 133 16.30 -10.86 3.30
CA ALA A 133 16.08 -11.39 4.64
C ALA A 133 14.84 -10.75 5.28
N LEU A 134 14.72 -9.42 5.23
CA LEU A 134 13.56 -8.69 5.74
C LEU A 134 12.28 -9.13 5.03
N ALA A 135 12.28 -9.15 3.69
CA ALA A 135 11.11 -9.59 2.91
C ALA A 135 10.70 -11.03 3.25
N THR A 136 11.69 -11.90 3.48
CA THR A 136 11.44 -13.30 3.88
C THR A 136 10.83 -13.38 5.28
N ASP A 137 11.36 -12.60 6.24
CA ASP A 137 10.83 -12.54 7.60
C ASP A 137 9.39 -11.99 7.60
N VAL A 138 9.14 -10.89 6.89
CA VAL A 138 7.80 -10.30 6.73
C VAL A 138 6.82 -11.32 6.12
N ARG A 139 7.21 -12.01 5.04
CA ARG A 139 6.38 -13.05 4.44
C ARG A 139 6.07 -14.19 5.41
N ASN A 140 7.08 -14.70 6.13
CA ASN A 140 6.92 -15.81 7.07
C ASN A 140 5.98 -15.43 8.22
N GLU A 141 6.04 -14.18 8.70
CA GLU A 141 5.16 -13.67 9.74
C GLU A 141 3.73 -13.50 9.23
N ILE A 142 3.53 -13.00 7.99
CA ILE A 142 2.21 -12.97 7.35
C ILE A 142 1.63 -14.37 7.28
N ASP A 143 2.40 -15.36 6.82
CA ASP A 143 1.96 -16.76 6.75
C ASP A 143 1.59 -17.32 8.14
N ALA A 144 2.31 -16.94 9.19
CA ALA A 144 2.01 -17.35 10.56
C ALA A 144 0.69 -16.74 11.05
N LEU A 145 0.48 -15.44 10.79
CA LEU A 145 -0.76 -14.71 11.14
C LEU A 145 -1.98 -15.30 10.40
N LEU A 146 -1.85 -15.58 9.10
CA LEU A 146 -2.92 -16.16 8.28
C LEU A 146 -3.27 -17.58 8.74
N ARG A 147 -2.27 -18.42 9.04
CA ARG A 147 -2.52 -19.76 9.62
C ARG A 147 -3.22 -19.68 10.97
N GLY A 148 -2.82 -18.72 11.81
CA GLY A 148 -3.44 -18.50 13.12
C GLY A 148 -4.93 -18.13 13.05
N SER A 149 -5.37 -17.52 11.94
CA SER A 149 -6.76 -17.13 11.69
C SER A 149 -7.51 -18.08 10.74
N GLY A 150 -6.86 -19.09 10.17
CA GLY A 150 -7.46 -20.03 9.21
C GLY A 150 -7.68 -19.43 7.81
N LEU A 151 -7.02 -18.33 7.48
CA LEU A 151 -7.09 -17.67 6.16
C LEU A 151 -6.05 -18.18 5.16
N ASP A 152 -5.10 -19.01 5.61
CA ASP A 152 -4.03 -19.59 4.79
C ASP A 152 -4.49 -20.43 3.60
N ALA A 153 -5.69 -21.02 3.68
CA ALA A 153 -6.28 -21.74 2.57
C ALA A 153 -6.84 -20.83 1.46
N SER A 154 -7.12 -19.57 1.75
CA SER A 154 -7.71 -18.60 0.82
C SER A 154 -6.75 -17.53 0.35
N ILE A 155 -5.63 -17.36 1.03
CA ILE A 155 -4.64 -16.31 0.75
C ILE A 155 -3.25 -16.95 0.59
N GLU A 156 -2.63 -16.75 -0.57
CA GLU A 156 -1.26 -17.13 -0.86
C GLU A 156 -0.32 -15.95 -0.66
N THR A 157 0.74 -16.12 0.14
CA THR A 157 1.82 -15.14 0.25
C THR A 157 3.02 -15.54 -0.58
N ARG A 158 3.52 -14.61 -1.39
CA ARG A 158 4.61 -14.89 -2.33
C ARG A 158 5.68 -13.82 -2.32
N LEU A 159 6.96 -14.24 -2.25
CA LEU A 159 8.09 -13.37 -2.54
C LEU A 159 8.18 -13.12 -4.04
N VAL A 160 8.45 -11.86 -4.41
CA VAL A 160 8.63 -11.43 -5.80
C VAL A 160 9.90 -10.59 -5.95
N ALA A 161 10.28 -10.28 -7.19
CA ALA A 161 11.39 -9.39 -7.49
C ALA A 161 11.17 -7.99 -6.90
N PRO A 162 12.25 -7.21 -6.63
CA PRO A 162 12.14 -5.85 -6.10
C PRO A 162 11.23 -4.96 -6.95
N ILE A 163 10.43 -4.16 -6.28
CA ILE A 163 9.46 -3.25 -6.90
C ILE A 163 9.90 -1.81 -6.64
N PRO A 164 10.33 -1.06 -7.66
CA PRO A 164 10.86 0.29 -7.50
C PRO A 164 9.80 1.40 -7.52
N SER A 165 8.54 1.09 -7.88
CA SER A 165 7.49 2.10 -7.98
C SER A 165 6.09 1.52 -7.81
N GLU A 166 5.15 2.36 -7.41
CA GLU A 166 3.73 2.03 -7.26
C GLU A 166 3.11 1.47 -8.56
N THR A 167 3.38 2.10 -9.70
CA THR A 167 2.89 1.62 -11.01
C THR A 167 3.38 0.20 -11.33
N GLN A 168 4.61 -0.15 -10.92
CA GLN A 168 5.11 -1.51 -11.10
C GLN A 168 4.49 -2.48 -10.10
N ALA A 169 4.17 -2.03 -8.88
CA ALA A 169 3.43 -2.82 -7.89
C ALA A 169 2.05 -3.22 -8.43
N GLU A 170 1.30 -2.25 -8.93
CA GLU A 170 -0.01 -2.47 -9.55
C GLU A 170 0.06 -3.40 -10.77
N SER A 171 1.02 -3.14 -11.66
CA SER A 171 1.22 -3.98 -12.85
C SER A 171 1.59 -5.42 -12.49
N MET A 172 2.45 -5.62 -11.49
CA MET A 172 2.85 -6.95 -11.03
C MET A 172 1.68 -7.67 -10.35
N ALA A 173 0.96 -6.99 -9.47
CA ALA A 173 -0.21 -7.54 -8.81
C ALA A 173 -1.29 -7.96 -9.81
N SER A 174 -1.63 -7.10 -10.75
CA SER A 174 -2.61 -7.41 -11.80
C SER A 174 -2.18 -8.62 -12.64
N ARG A 175 -0.91 -8.68 -13.05
CA ARG A 175 -0.36 -9.79 -13.83
C ARG A 175 -0.39 -11.12 -13.08
N LEU A 176 -0.12 -11.10 -11.78
CA LEU A 176 -0.05 -12.31 -10.95
C LEU A 176 -1.39 -12.66 -10.29
N GLY A 177 -2.42 -11.84 -10.43
CA GLY A 177 -3.72 -12.03 -9.80
C GLY A 177 -3.72 -11.77 -8.30
N ALA A 178 -2.77 -10.97 -7.81
CA ALA A 178 -2.69 -10.62 -6.38
C ALA A 178 -3.45 -9.31 -6.10
N GLN A 179 -3.93 -9.16 -4.87
CA GLN A 179 -4.68 -7.99 -4.42
C GLN A 179 -3.94 -7.13 -3.40
N VAL A 180 -2.88 -7.66 -2.80
CA VAL A 180 -2.06 -6.94 -1.82
C VAL A 180 -0.60 -7.00 -2.23
N VAL A 181 0.10 -5.87 -2.14
CA VAL A 181 1.54 -5.78 -2.42
C VAL A 181 2.24 -5.08 -1.27
N VAL A 182 3.34 -5.68 -0.82
CA VAL A 182 4.26 -5.11 0.18
C VAL A 182 5.60 -4.88 -0.49
N TRP A 183 6.09 -3.64 -0.47
CA TRP A 183 7.40 -3.32 -1.04
C TRP A 183 8.06 -2.16 -0.30
N GLY A 184 9.34 -1.95 -0.54
CA GLY A 184 10.09 -0.82 0.00
C GLY A 184 10.98 -0.16 -1.06
N VAL A 185 11.24 1.13 -0.90
CA VAL A 185 12.12 1.92 -1.75
C VAL A 185 13.10 2.69 -0.87
N ASP A 186 14.41 2.54 -1.11
CA ASP A 186 15.42 3.40 -0.51
C ASP A 186 15.43 4.77 -1.23
N ARG A 187 15.14 5.83 -0.48
CA ARG A 187 15.07 7.22 -0.95
C ARG A 187 16.26 8.06 -0.52
N GLY A 188 17.22 7.50 0.21
CA GLY A 188 18.29 8.27 0.81
C GLY A 188 19.48 8.52 -0.13
N VAL A 189 19.98 9.78 -0.13
CA VAL A 189 21.24 10.14 -0.77
C VAL A 189 22.37 10.24 0.26
N ASP A 190 22.08 10.68 1.48
CA ASP A 190 23.04 10.88 2.59
C ASP A 190 22.64 10.21 3.92
N ALA A 191 21.38 9.91 4.10
CA ALA A 191 20.86 9.06 5.17
C ALA A 191 19.78 8.20 4.52
N SER A 192 19.99 6.88 4.48
CA SER A 192 19.02 5.97 3.88
C SER A 192 17.66 6.17 4.56
N ILE A 193 16.68 6.65 3.82
CA ILE A 193 15.29 6.67 4.26
C ILE A 193 14.61 5.56 3.47
N ILE A 194 14.19 4.50 4.15
CA ILE A 194 13.43 3.44 3.52
C ILE A 194 11.95 3.78 3.66
N GLU A 195 11.27 3.86 2.55
CA GLU A 195 9.83 4.04 2.46
C GLU A 195 9.20 2.68 2.17
N TYR A 196 8.47 2.15 3.15
CA TYR A 196 7.72 0.91 3.02
C TYR A 196 6.28 1.19 2.64
N HIS A 197 5.76 0.38 1.74
CA HIS A 197 4.39 0.46 1.23
C HIS A 197 3.67 -0.86 1.42
N VAL A 198 2.42 -0.82 1.86
CA VAL A 198 1.47 -1.92 1.77
C VAL A 198 0.25 -1.38 1.03
N GLN A 199 0.02 -1.85 -0.18
CA GLN A 199 -1.08 -1.41 -1.02
C GLN A 199 -2.10 -2.51 -1.18
N SER A 200 -3.39 -2.18 -0.95
CA SER A 200 -4.51 -3.01 -1.33
C SER A 200 -5.15 -2.46 -2.61
N LEU A 201 -5.26 -3.31 -3.60
CA LEU A 201 -5.93 -2.97 -4.86
C LEU A 201 -7.46 -3.03 -4.76
N GLY A 202 -7.98 -3.37 -3.59
CA GLY A 202 -9.39 -3.48 -3.30
C GLY A 202 -9.93 -4.91 -3.34
N ALA A 203 -11.06 -5.10 -2.68
CA ALA A 203 -11.74 -6.39 -2.62
C ALA A 203 -12.63 -6.57 -3.86
N ASN A 204 -12.42 -7.67 -4.57
CA ASN A 204 -13.28 -8.09 -5.67
C ASN A 204 -14.43 -8.95 -5.11
N ASP A 205 -15.40 -8.32 -4.43
CA ASP A 205 -16.53 -9.03 -3.81
C ASP A 205 -17.58 -9.37 -4.87
N ALA A 206 -17.77 -10.67 -5.14
CA ALA A 206 -18.79 -11.17 -6.07
C ALA A 206 -20.24 -10.78 -5.68
N ARG A 207 -20.48 -10.35 -4.44
CA ARG A 207 -21.78 -9.86 -3.96
C ARG A 207 -21.94 -8.35 -4.10
N MET A 208 -21.03 -7.70 -4.82
CA MET A 208 -21.06 -6.28 -5.02
C MET A 208 -22.36 -5.82 -5.71
N THR A 209 -22.92 -4.74 -5.24
CA THR A 209 -24.09 -4.07 -5.81
C THR A 209 -23.77 -2.63 -6.16
N LEU A 210 -24.45 -2.08 -7.16
CA LEU A 210 -24.40 -0.66 -7.47
C LEU A 210 -25.30 0.12 -6.48
N ALA A 211 -24.86 0.17 -5.22
CA ALA A 211 -25.47 1.00 -4.21
C ALA A 211 -24.41 1.95 -3.62
N PRO A 212 -24.78 3.17 -3.21
CA PRO A 212 -23.82 4.13 -2.66
C PRO A 212 -22.97 3.54 -1.53
N ALA A 213 -23.58 2.82 -0.60
CA ALA A 213 -22.90 2.16 0.51
C ALA A 213 -21.84 1.13 0.04
N SER A 214 -22.18 0.31 -0.95
CA SER A 214 -21.23 -0.69 -1.50
C SER A 214 -20.05 -0.01 -2.18
N LEU A 215 -20.27 1.04 -2.96
CA LEU A 215 -19.23 1.80 -3.62
C LEU A 215 -18.29 2.49 -2.62
N LEU A 216 -18.82 3.03 -1.51
CA LEU A 216 -18.01 3.61 -0.44
C LEU A 216 -17.13 2.57 0.25
N LEU A 217 -17.63 1.35 0.48
CA LEU A 217 -16.84 0.28 1.09
C LEU A 217 -15.73 -0.23 0.17
N VAL A 218 -15.99 -0.32 -1.14
CA VAL A 218 -14.96 -0.69 -2.14
C VAL A 218 -13.91 0.40 -2.24
N ALA A 219 -14.32 1.65 -2.39
CA ALA A 219 -13.42 2.80 -2.44
C ALA A 219 -12.56 2.91 -1.18
N GLY A 220 -13.15 2.74 0.00
CA GLY A 220 -12.44 2.76 1.28
C GLY A 220 -11.51 1.57 1.51
N SER A 221 -11.62 0.49 0.72
CA SER A 221 -10.70 -0.66 0.80
C SER A 221 -9.46 -0.50 -0.08
N GLN A 222 -9.44 0.47 -0.99
CA GLN A 222 -8.30 0.84 -1.82
C GLN A 222 -7.40 1.83 -1.08
N VAL A 223 -6.84 1.41 0.05
CA VAL A 223 -5.99 2.26 0.89
C VAL A 223 -4.55 1.77 0.81
N SER A 224 -3.62 2.68 0.55
CA SER A 224 -2.20 2.41 0.71
C SER A 224 -1.74 2.81 2.11
N PHE A 225 -0.99 1.92 2.75
CA PHE A 225 -0.26 2.22 3.98
C PHE A 225 1.18 2.57 3.59
N GLN A 226 1.68 3.69 4.12
CA GLN A 226 3.06 4.11 3.92
C GLN A 226 3.73 4.33 5.27
N MET A 227 4.94 3.81 5.42
CA MET A 227 5.75 4.00 6.61
C MET A 227 7.16 4.41 6.17
N ARG A 228 7.65 5.53 6.73
CA ARG A 228 9.01 6.01 6.51
C ARG A 228 9.86 5.72 7.72
N GLU A 229 10.95 5.02 7.51
CA GLU A 229 11.94 4.76 8.54
C GLU A 229 13.31 5.28 8.13
N VAL A 230 13.98 5.96 9.08
CA VAL A 230 15.41 6.26 8.96
C VAL A 230 16.15 5.06 9.53
N PRO A 231 16.96 4.33 8.75
CA PRO A 231 17.74 3.23 9.28
C PRO A 231 18.78 3.76 10.28
N ALA A 232 18.43 3.80 11.56
CA ALA A 232 19.42 3.81 12.61
C ALA A 232 19.84 2.34 12.83
N LEU A 233 21.02 2.05 12.52
CA LEU A 233 21.81 0.82 12.45
C LEU A 233 21.23 -0.54 12.92
N ASP A 234 20.11 -0.68 13.60
CA ASP A 234 19.48 -1.97 13.97
C ASP A 234 17.99 -1.87 14.35
N ALA A 235 17.48 -0.68 14.64
CA ALA A 235 16.14 -0.54 15.24
C ALA A 235 15.01 -0.32 14.19
N ALA A 236 15.32 0.24 13.03
CA ALA A 236 14.31 0.59 12.01
C ALA A 236 13.74 -0.65 11.32
N SER A 237 14.62 -1.57 10.89
CA SER A 237 14.19 -2.85 10.30
C SER A 237 13.43 -3.75 11.30
N ALA A 238 13.64 -3.57 12.61
CA ALA A 238 12.89 -4.28 13.64
C ALA A 238 11.42 -3.86 13.67
N ARG A 239 11.13 -2.56 13.51
CA ARG A 239 9.74 -2.04 13.50
C ARG A 239 8.99 -2.45 12.26
N ALA A 240 9.62 -2.36 11.08
CA ALA A 240 9.03 -2.83 9.83
C ALA A 240 8.66 -4.32 9.92
N ARG A 241 9.50 -5.16 10.52
CA ARG A 241 9.23 -6.59 10.73
C ARG A 241 8.01 -6.85 11.60
N GLU A 242 7.69 -5.96 12.54
CA GLU A 242 6.54 -6.10 13.44
C GLU A 242 5.24 -5.57 12.80
N VAL A 243 5.32 -4.40 12.14
CA VAL A 243 4.14 -3.66 11.66
C VAL A 243 3.67 -4.14 10.29
N LEU A 244 4.58 -4.31 9.32
CA LEU A 244 4.21 -4.64 7.94
C LEU A 244 3.44 -5.97 7.83
N PRO A 245 3.78 -7.05 8.56
CA PRO A 245 3.00 -8.28 8.52
C PRO A 245 1.56 -8.08 8.98
N LEU A 246 1.34 -7.31 10.06
CA LEU A 246 0.01 -7.04 10.59
C LEU A 246 -0.84 -6.22 9.61
N ILE A 247 -0.26 -5.18 9.01
CA ILE A 247 -0.95 -4.38 8.01
C ILE A 247 -1.27 -5.22 6.77
N ALA A 248 -0.32 -6.00 6.26
CA ALA A 248 -0.50 -6.85 5.09
C ALA A 248 -1.52 -7.97 5.32
N ALA A 249 -1.47 -8.66 6.48
CA ALA A 249 -2.47 -9.66 6.86
C ALA A 249 -3.86 -9.02 7.01
N GLY A 250 -3.94 -7.80 7.56
CA GLY A 250 -5.16 -7.02 7.64
C GLY A 250 -5.74 -6.73 6.26
N HIS A 251 -4.93 -6.29 5.30
CA HIS A 251 -5.35 -6.07 3.91
C HIS A 251 -5.79 -7.39 3.25
N GLY A 252 -5.04 -8.48 3.46
CA GLY A 252 -5.42 -9.81 2.99
C GLY A 252 -6.77 -10.26 3.52
N ALA A 253 -7.01 -10.12 4.83
CA ALA A 253 -8.29 -10.43 5.46
C ALA A 253 -9.44 -9.55 4.91
N MET A 254 -9.18 -8.25 4.66
CA MET A 254 -10.15 -7.36 4.01
C MET A 254 -10.54 -7.84 2.62
N VAL A 255 -9.57 -8.27 1.83
CA VAL A 255 -9.79 -8.80 0.47
C VAL A 255 -10.52 -10.13 0.52
N ALA A 256 -10.19 -11.02 1.45
CA ALA A 256 -10.89 -12.29 1.67
C ALA A 256 -12.31 -12.12 2.25
N GLY A 257 -12.72 -10.89 2.60
CA GLY A 257 -14.06 -10.57 3.13
C GLY A 257 -14.20 -10.70 4.64
N ASP A 258 -13.11 -11.02 5.35
CA ASP A 258 -13.11 -11.08 6.82
C ASP A 258 -12.69 -9.74 7.45
N ALA A 259 -13.62 -8.79 7.43
CA ALA A 259 -13.40 -7.46 7.93
C ALA A 259 -13.15 -7.40 9.46
N LEU A 260 -13.69 -8.35 10.23
CA LEU A 260 -13.46 -8.41 11.67
C LEU A 260 -12.04 -8.84 11.99
N GLN A 261 -11.54 -9.88 11.31
CA GLN A 261 -10.16 -10.33 11.46
C GLN A 261 -9.17 -9.24 11.02
N ALA A 262 -9.48 -8.54 9.92
CA ALA A 262 -8.69 -7.39 9.46
C ALA A 262 -8.59 -6.32 10.56
N GLY A 263 -9.72 -5.98 11.19
CA GLY A 263 -9.75 -5.05 12.32
C GLY A 263 -8.90 -5.50 13.50
N GLY A 264 -8.86 -6.81 13.78
CA GLY A 264 -7.98 -7.40 14.80
C GLY A 264 -6.50 -7.16 14.52
N TYR A 265 -6.07 -7.35 13.28
CA TYR A 265 -4.68 -7.10 12.86
C TYR A 265 -4.30 -5.62 12.93
N TYR A 266 -5.18 -4.71 12.47
CA TYR A 266 -4.91 -3.28 12.57
C TYR A 266 -4.87 -2.78 14.02
N ALA A 267 -5.75 -3.32 14.88
CA ALA A 267 -5.70 -3.02 16.31
C ALA A 267 -4.40 -3.52 16.95
N ALA A 268 -3.96 -4.72 16.64
CA ALA A 268 -2.68 -5.25 17.09
C ALA A 268 -1.49 -4.38 16.65
N ALA A 269 -1.52 -3.86 15.41
CA ALA A 269 -0.50 -2.94 14.92
C ALA A 269 -0.47 -1.62 15.73
N LEU A 270 -1.63 -1.08 16.12
CA LEU A 270 -1.73 0.10 17.00
C LEU A 270 -1.21 -0.17 18.42
N ASP A 271 -1.41 -1.38 18.92
CA ASP A 271 -1.01 -1.78 20.28
C ASP A 271 0.52 -1.99 20.41
N LEU A 272 1.25 -2.18 19.31
CA LEU A 272 2.71 -2.30 19.33
C LEU A 272 3.42 -1.08 19.91
N GLY A 273 2.79 0.08 19.88
CA GLY A 273 3.35 1.34 20.36
C GLY A 273 4.52 1.86 19.52
N GLY A 274 4.96 3.08 19.77
CA GLY A 274 6.11 3.70 19.10
C GLY A 274 5.95 3.94 17.59
N LEU A 275 4.75 3.83 17.05
CA LEU A 275 4.42 4.30 15.70
C LEU A 275 4.47 5.82 15.66
N SER A 276 4.89 6.40 14.52
CA SER A 276 4.71 7.82 14.25
C SER A 276 3.22 8.19 14.26
N ASP A 277 2.90 9.45 14.51
CA ASP A 277 1.50 9.87 14.52
C ASP A 277 0.83 9.68 13.15
N ASP A 278 1.58 9.83 12.05
CA ASP A 278 1.09 9.52 10.70
C ASP A 278 0.74 8.04 10.54
N CYS A 279 1.60 7.12 10.98
CA CYS A 279 1.33 5.68 10.93
C CYS A 279 0.16 5.30 11.82
N LYS A 280 0.03 5.90 13.01
CA LYS A 280 -1.13 5.68 13.89
C LYS A 280 -2.41 6.13 13.24
N SER A 281 -2.41 7.33 12.63
CA SER A 281 -3.56 7.90 11.94
C SER A 281 -3.98 7.00 10.76
N LEU A 282 -3.01 6.59 9.90
CA LEU A 282 -3.27 5.64 8.82
C LEU A 282 -3.85 4.32 9.31
N THR A 283 -3.25 3.72 10.35
CA THR A 283 -3.70 2.45 10.91
C THR A 283 -5.08 2.59 11.56
N THR A 284 -5.36 3.71 12.23
CA THR A 284 -6.69 4.02 12.79
C THR A 284 -7.75 4.11 11.68
N ARG A 285 -7.42 4.70 10.55
CA ARG A 285 -8.31 4.75 9.39
C ARG A 285 -8.59 3.36 8.81
N LEU A 286 -7.57 2.53 8.65
CA LEU A 286 -7.72 1.13 8.22
C LEU A 286 -8.63 0.34 9.17
N LEU A 287 -8.42 0.48 10.47
CA LEU A 287 -9.29 -0.11 11.51
C LEU A 287 -10.72 0.39 11.38
N GLY A 288 -10.90 1.70 11.20
CA GLY A 288 -12.24 2.30 11.02
C GLY A 288 -12.96 1.74 9.79
N VAL A 289 -12.29 1.66 8.64
CA VAL A 289 -12.86 1.08 7.41
C VAL A 289 -13.24 -0.40 7.61
N SER A 290 -12.38 -1.19 8.28
CA SER A 290 -12.69 -2.60 8.58
C SER A 290 -13.93 -2.74 9.46
N LEU A 291 -14.09 -1.87 10.46
CA LEU A 291 -15.28 -1.84 11.31
C LEU A 291 -16.54 -1.43 10.54
N LEU A 292 -16.44 -0.48 9.60
CA LEU A 292 -17.56 -0.13 8.71
C LEU A 292 -18.00 -1.32 7.85
N ARG A 293 -17.03 -2.03 7.25
CA ARG A 293 -17.32 -3.26 6.47
C ARG A 293 -17.89 -4.38 7.33
N ALA A 294 -17.52 -4.45 8.60
CA ALA A 294 -18.07 -5.39 9.56
C ALA A 294 -19.47 -4.98 10.09
N GLY A 295 -20.06 -3.89 9.59
CA GLY A 295 -21.36 -3.37 10.03
C GLY A 295 -21.35 -2.79 11.44
N ARG A 296 -20.22 -2.24 11.88
CA ARG A 296 -20.02 -1.66 13.21
C ARG A 296 -19.69 -0.17 13.17
N PRO A 297 -20.58 0.68 12.64
CA PRO A 297 -20.30 2.10 12.42
C PRO A 297 -20.08 2.88 13.73
N ASP A 298 -20.69 2.48 14.85
CA ASP A 298 -20.47 3.14 16.14
C ASP A 298 -19.04 2.94 16.64
N MET A 299 -18.52 1.72 16.50
CA MET A 299 -17.14 1.42 16.85
C MET A 299 -16.16 2.12 15.92
N ALA A 300 -16.47 2.22 14.62
CA ALA A 300 -15.67 2.97 13.67
C ALA A 300 -15.61 4.45 14.06
N ALA A 301 -16.75 5.08 14.36
CA ALA A 301 -16.80 6.47 14.81
C ALA A 301 -15.96 6.69 16.08
N GLN A 302 -16.06 5.78 17.05
CA GLN A 302 -15.25 5.86 18.26
C GLN A 302 -13.74 5.78 17.97
N ARG A 303 -13.31 4.94 17.03
CA ARG A 303 -11.92 4.82 16.64
C ARG A 303 -11.42 6.06 15.91
N TYR A 304 -12.17 6.55 14.94
CA TYR A 304 -11.82 7.79 14.24
C TYR A 304 -11.75 9.00 15.20
N ALA A 305 -12.63 9.07 16.20
CA ALA A 305 -12.56 10.15 17.21
C ALA A 305 -11.33 10.09 18.13
N GLN A 306 -10.63 8.94 18.17
CA GLN A 306 -9.38 8.75 18.91
C GLN A 306 -8.14 9.06 18.06
N ASP A 307 -8.29 9.39 16.78
CA ASP A 307 -7.18 9.75 15.90
C ASP A 307 -6.50 11.03 16.42
N PRO A 308 -5.17 11.00 16.63
CA PRO A 308 -4.45 12.15 17.16
C PRO A 308 -4.46 13.37 16.25
N GLN A 309 -4.69 13.20 14.94
CA GLN A 309 -4.58 14.29 13.96
C GLN A 309 -5.90 14.97 13.64
N LEU A 310 -7.04 14.28 13.73
CA LEU A 310 -8.37 14.79 13.32
C LEU A 310 -8.35 15.56 11.98
N ASP A 311 -7.53 15.07 11.06
CA ASP A 311 -7.32 15.66 9.73
C ASP A 311 -8.51 15.43 8.78
N ALA A 312 -8.41 15.92 7.54
CA ALA A 312 -9.47 15.75 6.54
C ALA A 312 -9.85 14.28 6.32
N PRO A 313 -8.92 13.32 6.12
CA PRO A 313 -9.25 11.91 6.01
C PRO A 313 -9.97 11.32 7.24
N THR A 314 -9.64 11.76 8.44
CA THR A 314 -10.34 11.33 9.67
C THR A 314 -11.76 11.91 9.71
N GLN A 315 -11.96 13.17 9.27
CA GLN A 315 -13.30 13.75 9.11
C GLN A 315 -14.14 12.97 8.08
N VAL A 316 -13.53 12.52 6.98
CA VAL A 316 -14.18 11.60 6.02
C VAL A 316 -14.60 10.30 6.71
N GLY A 317 -13.70 9.69 7.48
CA GLY A 317 -14.00 8.47 8.25
C GLY A 317 -15.20 8.65 9.21
N LEU A 318 -15.24 9.75 9.95
CA LEU A 318 -16.39 10.11 10.82
C LEU A 318 -17.66 10.36 10.01
N GLY A 319 -17.53 11.00 8.84
CA GLY A 319 -18.66 11.21 7.91
C GLY A 319 -19.22 9.89 7.40
N LEU A 320 -18.35 8.95 7.00
CA LEU A 320 -18.74 7.60 6.60
C LEU A 320 -19.42 6.84 7.75
N ALA A 321 -18.87 6.89 8.95
CA ALA A 321 -19.50 6.26 10.11
C ALA A 321 -20.89 6.82 10.37
N SER A 322 -21.09 8.14 10.22
CA SER A 322 -22.41 8.78 10.33
C SER A 322 -23.35 8.35 9.21
N TYR A 323 -22.85 8.25 7.96
CA TYR A 323 -23.60 7.72 6.82
C TYR A 323 -24.14 6.30 7.10
N PHE A 324 -23.25 5.39 7.53
CA PHE A 324 -23.63 4.00 7.83
C PHE A 324 -24.55 3.85 9.04
N ARG A 325 -24.64 4.85 9.92
CA ARG A 325 -25.65 4.95 10.98
C ARG A 325 -27.00 5.51 10.51
N GLY A 326 -27.06 5.99 9.28
CA GLY A 326 -28.25 6.66 8.73
C GLY A 326 -28.36 8.14 9.11
N ASP A 327 -27.36 8.72 9.78
CA ASP A 327 -27.34 10.15 10.13
C ASP A 327 -26.74 10.96 8.97
N MET A 328 -27.56 11.18 7.95
CA MET A 328 -27.15 11.88 6.73
C MET A 328 -26.81 13.36 7.00
N THR A 329 -27.37 13.97 8.03
CA THR A 329 -27.10 15.38 8.37
C THR A 329 -25.71 15.54 8.96
N SER A 330 -25.35 14.71 9.94
CA SER A 330 -23.99 14.69 10.50
C SER A 330 -22.99 14.28 9.46
N ALA A 331 -23.30 13.29 8.61
CA ALA A 331 -22.42 12.87 7.51
C ALA A 331 -22.11 14.03 6.56
N ALA A 332 -23.14 14.75 6.08
CA ALA A 332 -22.94 15.90 5.19
C ALA A 332 -22.08 17.00 5.84
N THR A 333 -22.30 17.27 7.13
CA THR A 333 -21.55 18.31 7.87
C THR A 333 -20.07 17.94 8.02
N LEU A 334 -19.77 16.69 8.39
CA LEU A 334 -18.42 16.19 8.57
C LEU A 334 -17.66 16.15 7.23
N LEU A 335 -18.32 15.70 6.17
CA LEU A 335 -17.74 15.68 4.83
C LEU A 335 -17.50 17.09 4.26
N ALA A 336 -18.38 18.05 4.55
CA ALA A 336 -18.15 19.44 4.19
C ALA A 336 -16.89 19.99 4.87
N ARG A 337 -16.70 19.72 6.17
CA ARG A 337 -15.48 20.09 6.90
C ARG A 337 -14.22 19.42 6.32
N ALA A 338 -14.33 18.14 5.93
CA ALA A 338 -13.21 17.45 5.28
C ALA A 338 -12.81 18.16 3.98
N ILE A 339 -13.79 18.52 3.16
CA ILE A 339 -13.58 19.26 1.89
C ILE A 339 -13.01 20.66 2.14
N GLU A 340 -13.42 21.35 3.21
CA GLU A 340 -12.84 22.64 3.61
C GLU A 340 -11.35 22.51 4.00
N GLN A 341 -10.98 21.41 4.66
CA GLN A 341 -9.60 21.13 5.06
C GLN A 341 -8.75 20.67 3.88
N ASP A 342 -9.28 19.77 3.05
CA ASP A 342 -8.62 19.26 1.83
C ASP A 342 -9.59 19.25 0.64
N PRO A 343 -9.59 20.27 -0.20
CA PRO A 343 -10.43 20.35 -1.40
C PRO A 343 -10.04 19.37 -2.53
N TYR A 344 -8.96 18.59 -2.34
CA TYR A 344 -8.46 17.61 -3.31
C TYR A 344 -8.72 16.17 -2.89
N ASP A 345 -9.36 15.93 -1.77
CA ASP A 345 -9.73 14.59 -1.33
C ASP A 345 -10.93 14.06 -2.14
N ALA A 346 -10.65 13.18 -3.11
CA ALA A 346 -11.66 12.56 -3.95
C ALA A 346 -12.66 11.70 -3.14
N MET A 347 -12.20 11.08 -2.03
CA MET A 347 -13.07 10.24 -1.19
C MET A 347 -14.12 11.07 -0.45
N ALA A 348 -13.75 12.29 -0.02
CA ALA A 348 -14.71 13.21 0.61
C ALA A 348 -15.86 13.57 -0.35
N TYR A 349 -15.53 13.83 -1.61
CA TYR A 349 -16.56 14.12 -2.63
C TYR A 349 -17.37 12.87 -2.99
N LEU A 350 -16.75 11.70 -3.08
CA LEU A 350 -17.47 10.45 -3.32
C LEU A 350 -18.49 10.18 -2.22
N ALA A 351 -18.08 10.34 -0.96
CA ALA A 351 -18.95 10.18 0.20
C ALA A 351 -20.08 11.22 0.23
N LEU A 352 -19.80 12.48 -0.13
CA LEU A 352 -20.82 13.53 -0.24
C LEU A 352 -21.83 13.24 -1.36
N ALA A 353 -21.36 12.66 -2.47
CA ALA A 353 -22.25 12.20 -3.54
C ALA A 353 -23.19 11.10 -3.03
N ALA A 354 -22.68 10.11 -2.29
CA ALA A 354 -23.49 9.06 -1.68
C ALA A 354 -24.55 9.63 -0.74
N VAL A 355 -24.17 10.53 0.18
CA VAL A 355 -25.11 11.23 1.08
C VAL A 355 -26.18 11.97 0.27
N SER A 356 -25.78 12.66 -0.82
CA SER A 356 -26.72 13.43 -1.65
C SER A 356 -27.70 12.53 -2.41
N ILE A 357 -27.26 11.33 -2.84
CA ILE A 357 -28.15 10.33 -3.46
C ILE A 357 -29.19 9.84 -2.46
N GLU A 358 -28.77 9.48 -1.25
CA GLU A 358 -29.71 9.04 -0.18
C GLU A 358 -30.72 10.13 0.20
N GLN A 359 -30.30 11.39 0.13
CA GLN A 359 -31.19 12.56 0.34
C GLN A 359 -32.00 12.93 -0.89
N GLN A 360 -31.90 12.21 -2.01
CA GLN A 360 -32.60 12.47 -3.28
C GLN A 360 -32.23 13.84 -3.90
N HIS A 361 -31.03 14.35 -3.64
CA HIS A 361 -30.53 15.62 -4.17
C HIS A 361 -29.66 15.39 -5.41
N SER A 362 -30.29 15.12 -6.58
CA SER A 362 -29.61 14.71 -7.82
C SER A 362 -28.49 15.67 -8.26
N GLN A 363 -28.75 16.98 -8.29
CA GLN A 363 -27.77 17.98 -8.74
C GLN A 363 -26.54 18.07 -7.82
N ARG A 364 -26.73 17.95 -6.49
CA ARG A 364 -25.61 17.88 -5.55
C ARG A 364 -24.81 16.59 -5.71
N ALA A 365 -25.51 15.47 -5.92
CA ALA A 365 -24.88 14.19 -6.15
C ALA A 365 -24.03 14.22 -7.43
N ILE A 366 -24.55 14.73 -8.54
CA ILE A 366 -23.84 14.89 -9.81
C ILE A 366 -22.62 15.80 -9.61
N GLY A 367 -22.77 16.96 -8.97
CA GLY A 367 -21.70 17.90 -8.73
C GLY A 367 -20.55 17.27 -7.91
N ALA A 368 -20.89 16.59 -6.82
CA ALA A 368 -19.92 15.93 -5.96
C ALA A 368 -19.24 14.75 -6.69
N ALA A 369 -20.00 13.86 -7.35
CA ALA A 369 -19.43 12.73 -8.08
C ALA A 369 -18.55 13.19 -9.26
N THR A 370 -18.96 14.24 -9.99
CA THR A 370 -18.13 14.84 -11.05
C THR A 370 -16.82 15.38 -10.51
N ARG A 371 -16.85 15.99 -9.32
CA ARG A 371 -15.63 16.47 -8.67
C ARG A 371 -14.71 15.33 -8.29
N ALA A 372 -15.24 14.22 -7.72
CA ALA A 372 -14.46 13.02 -7.42
C ALA A 372 -13.80 12.45 -8.69
N VAL A 373 -14.54 12.33 -9.81
CA VAL A 373 -14.01 11.91 -11.11
C VAL A 373 -12.93 12.88 -11.63
N SER A 374 -13.11 14.20 -11.45
CA SER A 374 -12.12 15.19 -11.92
C SER A 374 -10.81 15.12 -11.15
N LEU A 375 -10.85 14.72 -9.87
CA LEU A 375 -9.68 14.54 -9.02
C LEU A 375 -8.96 13.22 -9.30
N GLN A 376 -9.72 12.16 -9.59
CA GLN A 376 -9.20 10.83 -9.92
C GLN A 376 -9.93 10.25 -11.14
N PRO A 377 -9.49 10.58 -12.36
CA PRO A 377 -10.19 10.21 -13.60
C PRO A 377 -10.30 8.71 -13.86
N ASP A 378 -9.37 7.92 -13.32
CA ASP A 378 -9.33 6.46 -13.50
C ASP A 378 -9.96 5.70 -12.32
N TRP A 379 -10.61 6.39 -11.39
CA TRP A 379 -11.21 5.77 -10.21
C TRP A 379 -12.61 5.24 -10.49
N ALA A 380 -12.71 3.95 -10.76
CA ALA A 380 -13.98 3.29 -11.14
C ALA A 380 -15.15 3.53 -10.17
N PRO A 381 -15.00 3.48 -8.82
CA PRO A 381 -16.10 3.79 -7.92
C PRO A 381 -16.70 5.18 -8.11
N ALA A 382 -15.90 6.18 -8.48
CA ALA A 382 -16.40 7.53 -8.72
C ALA A 382 -17.27 7.60 -9.98
N HIS A 383 -16.90 6.89 -11.03
CA HIS A 383 -17.73 6.77 -12.24
C HIS A 383 -19.03 6.03 -11.97
N ALA A 384 -19.01 4.95 -11.18
CA ALA A 384 -20.23 4.26 -10.78
C ALA A 384 -21.17 5.16 -9.95
N MET A 385 -20.62 5.94 -9.00
CA MET A 385 -21.39 6.90 -8.20
C MET A 385 -22.00 7.99 -9.09
N LEU A 386 -21.26 8.47 -10.09
CA LEU A 386 -21.76 9.44 -11.06
C LEU A 386 -22.90 8.84 -11.90
N GLY A 387 -22.81 7.55 -12.26
CA GLY A 387 -23.90 6.83 -12.93
C GLY A 387 -25.18 6.80 -12.09
N LEU A 388 -25.07 6.46 -10.81
CA LEU A 388 -26.21 6.49 -9.86
C LEU A 388 -26.81 7.91 -9.72
N ALA A 389 -25.96 8.94 -9.67
CA ALA A 389 -26.42 10.32 -9.58
C ALA A 389 -27.17 10.77 -10.84
N TYR A 390 -26.74 10.33 -12.03
CA TYR A 390 -27.47 10.59 -13.28
C TYR A 390 -28.76 9.78 -13.41
N GLU A 391 -28.80 8.54 -12.91
CA GLU A 391 -30.07 7.80 -12.82
C GLU A 391 -31.09 8.53 -11.94
N LEU A 392 -30.65 9.05 -10.80
CA LEU A 392 -31.52 9.85 -9.92
C LEU A 392 -32.06 11.09 -10.62
N GLU A 393 -31.30 11.69 -11.55
CA GLU A 393 -31.74 12.80 -12.41
C GLU A 393 -32.58 12.35 -13.61
N SER A 394 -32.75 11.03 -13.81
CA SER A 394 -33.37 10.44 -15.01
C SER A 394 -32.59 10.76 -16.32
N ASN A 395 -31.34 11.10 -16.23
CA ASN A 395 -30.46 11.32 -17.38
C ASN A 395 -29.82 10.00 -17.84
N ILE A 396 -30.60 9.20 -18.54
CA ILE A 396 -30.23 7.82 -18.92
C ILE A 396 -28.95 7.79 -19.76
N THR A 397 -28.82 8.70 -20.74
CA THR A 397 -27.64 8.74 -21.61
C THR A 397 -26.35 8.98 -20.83
N ALA A 398 -26.36 9.92 -19.89
CA ALA A 398 -25.20 10.23 -19.05
C ALA A 398 -24.93 9.09 -18.04
N ALA A 399 -25.97 8.44 -17.52
CA ALA A 399 -25.82 7.30 -16.61
C ALA A 399 -25.14 6.12 -17.31
N VAL A 400 -25.57 5.76 -18.53
CA VAL A 400 -24.97 4.69 -19.34
C VAL A 400 -23.48 4.97 -19.55
N LEU A 401 -23.15 6.18 -20.03
CA LEU A 401 -21.75 6.56 -20.28
C LEU A 401 -20.90 6.48 -18.99
N ALA A 402 -21.44 6.89 -17.86
CA ALA A 402 -20.74 6.83 -16.58
C ALA A 402 -20.48 5.37 -16.13
N TYR A 403 -21.44 4.47 -16.31
CA TYR A 403 -21.25 3.05 -16.01
C TYR A 403 -20.31 2.33 -16.98
N GLU A 404 -20.33 2.68 -18.27
CA GLU A 404 -19.34 2.18 -19.24
C GLU A 404 -17.92 2.63 -18.85
N ASN A 405 -17.75 3.91 -18.51
CA ASN A 405 -16.50 4.44 -18.01
C ASN A 405 -16.03 3.72 -16.71
N CYS A 406 -16.96 3.39 -15.82
CA CYS A 406 -16.65 2.59 -14.64
C CYS A 406 -16.14 1.20 -15.03
N ALA A 407 -16.84 0.51 -15.93
CA ALA A 407 -16.47 -0.84 -16.34
C ALA A 407 -15.09 -0.89 -17.02
N GLU A 408 -14.77 0.11 -17.86
CA GLU A 408 -13.47 0.22 -18.53
C GLU A 408 -12.31 0.47 -17.55
N ARG A 409 -12.56 1.20 -16.46
CA ARG A 409 -11.54 1.62 -15.47
C ARG A 409 -11.48 0.74 -14.24
N ALA A 410 -12.35 -0.25 -14.15
CA ALA A 410 -12.42 -1.10 -12.94
C ALA A 410 -11.16 -1.95 -12.72
N GLY A 411 -10.34 -2.18 -13.75
CA GLY A 411 -9.09 -2.93 -13.63
C GLY A 411 -9.32 -4.32 -13.06
N HIS A 412 -8.78 -4.56 -11.87
CA HIS A 412 -8.92 -5.84 -11.13
C HIS A 412 -10.24 -5.94 -10.33
N LEU A 413 -11.10 -4.93 -10.36
CA LEU A 413 -12.42 -4.95 -9.72
C LEU A 413 -13.47 -5.56 -10.66
N ASP A 414 -13.28 -6.82 -11.09
CA ASP A 414 -14.15 -7.49 -12.06
C ASP A 414 -15.63 -7.47 -11.67
N ALA A 415 -15.93 -7.60 -10.37
CA ALA A 415 -17.30 -7.53 -9.87
C ALA A 415 -17.92 -6.16 -10.13
N LEU A 416 -17.18 -5.06 -9.90
CA LEU A 416 -17.63 -3.69 -10.18
C LEU A 416 -17.80 -3.48 -11.69
N ALA A 417 -16.84 -3.94 -12.50
CA ALA A 417 -16.93 -3.89 -13.95
C ALA A 417 -18.20 -4.58 -14.47
N ASN A 418 -18.44 -5.81 -14.01
CA ASN A 418 -19.56 -6.63 -14.44
C ASN A 418 -20.91 -6.02 -14.05
N VAL A 419 -21.08 -5.56 -12.80
CA VAL A 419 -22.35 -4.95 -12.36
C VAL A 419 -22.60 -3.61 -13.05
N SER A 420 -21.57 -2.81 -13.32
CA SER A 420 -21.68 -1.54 -14.03
C SER A 420 -22.06 -1.75 -15.50
N ALA A 421 -21.39 -2.65 -16.20
CA ALA A 421 -21.72 -3.00 -17.57
C ALA A 421 -23.12 -3.66 -17.70
N ALA A 422 -23.53 -4.46 -16.73
CA ALA A 422 -24.87 -5.03 -16.68
C ALA A 422 -25.93 -3.92 -16.47
N ARG A 423 -25.65 -2.97 -15.56
CA ARG A 423 -26.57 -1.84 -15.31
C ARG A 423 -26.70 -0.93 -16.51
N ALA A 424 -25.58 -0.58 -17.18
CA ALA A 424 -25.60 0.21 -18.40
C ALA A 424 -26.54 -0.38 -19.47
N ARG A 425 -26.51 -1.69 -19.65
CA ARG A 425 -27.41 -2.40 -20.57
C ARG A 425 -28.84 -2.40 -20.08
N ALA A 426 -29.07 -2.74 -18.82
CA ALA A 426 -30.43 -2.85 -18.26
C ALA A 426 -31.21 -1.54 -18.29
N ILE A 427 -30.60 -0.39 -18.04
CA ILE A 427 -31.29 0.90 -18.05
C ILE A 427 -31.65 1.40 -19.47
N VAL A 428 -31.00 0.86 -20.51
CA VAL A 428 -31.39 1.12 -21.89
C VAL A 428 -32.63 0.32 -22.25
N ASP A 429 -32.68 -0.95 -21.85
CA ASP A 429 -33.77 -1.87 -22.15
C ASP A 429 -35.02 -1.56 -21.31
N GLU A 430 -34.84 -1.16 -20.06
CA GLU A 430 -35.89 -0.86 -19.09
C GLU A 430 -35.53 0.42 -18.30
N PRO A 431 -35.74 1.61 -18.94
CA PRO A 431 -35.37 2.86 -18.28
C PRO A 431 -36.18 3.03 -16.97
N PRO A 432 -35.54 3.53 -15.91
CA PRO A 432 -36.25 3.79 -14.66
C PRO A 432 -37.45 4.67 -14.95
N THR A 433 -38.62 4.26 -14.44
CA THR A 433 -39.83 5.09 -14.56
C THR A 433 -39.52 6.46 -13.98
N PRO A 434 -39.72 7.54 -14.74
CA PRO A 434 -39.48 8.88 -14.22
C PRO A 434 -40.25 9.02 -12.92
N VAL A 435 -39.55 9.36 -11.84
CA VAL A 435 -40.19 9.75 -10.61
C VAL A 435 -41.22 10.80 -11.00
N PRO A 436 -42.55 10.65 -10.68
CA PRO A 436 -43.53 11.60 -11.08
C PRO A 436 -43.02 12.97 -10.66
N THR A 437 -42.79 13.82 -11.62
CA THR A 437 -42.33 15.19 -11.42
C THR A 437 -43.36 15.77 -10.44
N LEU A 438 -42.96 15.91 -9.19
CA LEU A 438 -43.75 16.67 -8.25
C LEU A 438 -44.05 17.96 -8.98
N THR A 439 -45.35 18.25 -9.17
CA THR A 439 -45.85 19.49 -9.79
C THR A 439 -44.86 20.59 -9.39
N PRO A 440 -44.26 21.33 -10.33
CA PRO A 440 -43.25 22.31 -9.96
C PRO A 440 -43.85 23.13 -8.83
N TRP A 441 -43.23 23.03 -7.67
CA TRP A 441 -43.49 23.97 -6.58
C TRP A 441 -43.52 25.32 -7.23
N PRO A 442 -44.57 26.15 -7.05
CA PRO A 442 -44.64 27.47 -7.65
C PRO A 442 -43.26 28.07 -7.47
N THR A 443 -42.57 28.33 -8.59
CA THR A 443 -41.24 28.93 -8.60
C THR A 443 -41.32 30.09 -7.62
N PRO A 444 -40.62 30.08 -6.50
CA PRO A 444 -40.57 31.25 -5.65
C PRO A 444 -40.13 32.35 -6.60
N THR A 445 -40.95 33.36 -6.77
CA THR A 445 -40.58 34.61 -7.42
C THR A 445 -39.17 34.88 -6.94
N PRO A 446 -38.17 35.06 -7.84
CA PRO A 446 -36.81 35.20 -7.41
C PRO A 446 -36.80 36.33 -6.38
N THR A 447 -36.82 35.97 -5.12
CA THR A 447 -36.47 36.88 -4.05
C THR A 447 -35.05 37.24 -4.40
N ALA A 448 -34.84 38.48 -4.77
CA ALA A 448 -33.50 38.98 -5.08
C ALA A 448 -32.61 38.48 -3.95
N VAL A 449 -31.72 37.53 -4.29
CA VAL A 449 -30.61 37.17 -3.41
C VAL A 449 -29.96 38.49 -3.11
N PRO A 450 -29.76 38.87 -1.84
CA PRO A 450 -29.02 40.09 -1.54
C PRO A 450 -27.67 39.96 -2.28
N THR A 451 -27.46 40.79 -3.26
CA THR A 451 -26.25 40.88 -4.07
C THR A 451 -25.15 41.62 -3.31
N GLU A 452 -25.21 41.63 -2.02
CA GLU A 452 -24.20 42.23 -1.16
C GLU A 452 -23.13 41.16 -0.90
N GLY A 453 -22.02 41.36 -1.58
CA GLY A 453 -20.79 40.67 -1.23
C GLY A 453 -20.25 39.61 -2.18
N VAL A 454 -20.92 39.22 -3.29
CA VAL A 454 -20.39 38.19 -4.21
C VAL A 454 -20.70 38.49 -5.67
N TYR A 455 -19.68 38.37 -6.55
CA TYR A 455 -19.82 38.48 -8.01
C TYR A 455 -19.57 37.12 -8.67
N ARG A 456 -20.44 36.71 -9.58
CA ARG A 456 -20.24 35.50 -10.37
C ARG A 456 -19.60 35.82 -11.70
N VAL A 457 -18.45 35.22 -11.99
CA VAL A 457 -17.70 35.41 -13.23
C VAL A 457 -18.52 34.92 -14.45
N GLU A 458 -18.70 35.79 -15.42
CA GLU A 458 -19.42 35.52 -16.67
C GLU A 458 -18.44 35.23 -17.82
N SER A 459 -18.97 34.67 -18.92
CA SER A 459 -18.12 34.39 -20.09
C SER A 459 -17.55 35.67 -20.69
N GLY A 460 -16.23 35.75 -20.78
CA GLY A 460 -15.51 36.91 -21.30
C GLY A 460 -15.08 37.94 -20.21
N ASP A 461 -15.40 37.69 -18.94
CA ASP A 461 -14.90 38.50 -17.84
C ASP A 461 -13.38 38.32 -17.65
N THR A 462 -12.75 39.41 -17.28
CA THR A 462 -11.40 39.46 -16.71
C THR A 462 -11.47 40.14 -15.36
N LEU A 463 -10.56 39.84 -14.45
CA LEU A 463 -10.57 40.45 -13.11
C LEU A 463 -10.52 41.98 -13.17
N GLN A 464 -9.78 42.53 -14.13
CA GLN A 464 -9.74 43.98 -14.36
C GLN A 464 -11.11 44.55 -14.76
N ARG A 465 -11.85 43.85 -15.69
CA ARG A 465 -13.19 44.28 -16.09
C ARG A 465 -14.20 44.20 -14.94
N ILE A 466 -14.09 43.16 -14.12
CA ILE A 466 -14.94 43.00 -12.94
C ILE A 466 -14.65 44.13 -11.94
N ALA A 467 -13.37 44.43 -11.68
CA ALA A 467 -12.96 45.52 -10.81
C ALA A 467 -13.48 46.85 -11.29
N ASP A 468 -13.33 47.17 -12.59
CA ASP A 468 -13.80 48.39 -13.21
C ASP A 468 -15.34 48.51 -13.18
N LYS A 469 -16.04 47.39 -13.48
CA LYS A 469 -17.51 47.31 -13.49
C LYS A 469 -18.13 47.54 -12.11
N LEU A 470 -17.45 47.09 -11.07
CA LEU A 470 -17.92 47.19 -9.68
C LEU A 470 -17.31 48.38 -8.89
N GLY A 471 -16.38 49.10 -9.50
CA GLY A 471 -15.72 50.21 -8.84
C GLY A 471 -14.79 49.83 -7.71
N VAL A 472 -14.27 48.57 -7.72
CA VAL A 472 -13.44 47.99 -6.65
C VAL A 472 -11.99 47.98 -7.08
N ASN A 473 -11.08 48.09 -6.12
CA ASN A 473 -9.67 47.98 -6.41
C ASN A 473 -9.34 46.49 -6.75
N ILE A 474 -8.70 46.25 -7.91
CA ILE A 474 -8.32 44.92 -8.36
C ILE A 474 -7.43 44.19 -7.35
N GLN A 475 -6.54 44.91 -6.67
CA GLN A 475 -5.65 44.32 -5.67
C GLN A 475 -6.42 43.76 -4.48
N VAL A 476 -7.46 44.48 -4.06
CA VAL A 476 -8.36 44.06 -2.98
C VAL A 476 -9.13 42.78 -3.40
N LEU A 477 -9.56 42.69 -4.66
CA LEU A 477 -10.19 41.48 -5.18
C LEU A 477 -9.24 40.28 -5.20
N ILE A 478 -7.98 40.47 -5.57
CA ILE A 478 -6.95 39.42 -5.56
C ILE A 478 -6.72 38.91 -4.14
N GLU A 479 -6.49 39.82 -3.18
CA GLU A 479 -6.19 39.48 -1.80
C GLU A 479 -7.39 38.83 -1.11
N LEU A 480 -8.59 39.38 -1.28
CA LEU A 480 -9.82 38.88 -0.64
C LEU A 480 -10.20 37.48 -1.14
N ASN A 481 -9.93 37.19 -2.42
CA ASN A 481 -10.24 35.93 -3.05
C ASN A 481 -9.03 34.97 -3.16
N ARG A 482 -7.86 35.38 -2.65
CA ARG A 482 -6.61 34.60 -2.68
C ARG A 482 -6.30 34.02 -4.07
N LEU A 483 -6.35 34.89 -5.09
CA LEU A 483 -6.12 34.49 -6.48
C LEU A 483 -4.63 34.39 -6.75
N ASP A 484 -4.13 33.18 -6.96
CA ASP A 484 -2.72 32.94 -7.30
C ASP A 484 -2.38 33.44 -8.71
N ASP A 485 -3.32 33.35 -9.65
CA ASP A 485 -3.21 33.91 -11.00
C ASP A 485 -4.46 34.74 -11.34
N PRO A 486 -4.37 36.07 -11.30
CA PRO A 486 -5.47 36.99 -11.62
C PRO A 486 -6.01 36.87 -13.04
N ASN A 487 -5.26 36.23 -13.95
CA ASN A 487 -5.65 36.08 -15.35
C ASN A 487 -6.40 34.77 -15.62
N ASN A 488 -6.44 33.87 -14.64
CA ASN A 488 -7.07 32.56 -14.76
C ASN A 488 -8.39 32.49 -13.99
N LEU A 489 -9.40 33.26 -14.43
CA LEU A 489 -10.74 33.20 -13.90
C LEU A 489 -11.56 32.11 -14.61
N VAL A 490 -12.30 31.32 -13.82
CA VAL A 490 -13.19 30.29 -14.36
C VAL A 490 -14.62 30.84 -14.47
N VAL A 491 -15.25 30.68 -15.64
CA VAL A 491 -16.66 31.07 -15.83
C VAL A 491 -17.54 30.34 -14.83
N GLY A 492 -18.34 31.10 -14.06
CA GLY A 492 -19.16 30.58 -12.97
C GLY A 492 -18.49 30.63 -11.58
N GLN A 493 -17.21 30.98 -11.49
CA GLN A 493 -16.53 31.26 -10.24
C GLN A 493 -17.19 32.42 -9.48
N TYR A 494 -17.27 32.32 -8.16
CA TYR A 494 -17.76 33.39 -7.31
C TYR A 494 -16.57 34.15 -6.72
N LEU A 495 -16.59 35.47 -6.85
CA LEU A 495 -15.63 36.39 -6.22
C LEU A 495 -16.30 37.12 -5.07
N ILE A 496 -15.67 37.10 -3.90
CA ILE A 496 -16.09 37.88 -2.74
C ILE A 496 -15.74 39.35 -3.00
N LEU A 497 -16.70 40.21 -2.79
CA LEU A 497 -16.52 41.65 -2.94
C LEU A 497 -16.21 42.28 -1.58
N PRO A 498 -15.39 43.37 -1.53
CA PRO A 498 -15.22 44.09 -0.31
C PRO A 498 -16.52 44.75 0.14
N GLU A 499 -16.74 44.79 1.45
CA GLU A 499 -17.85 45.60 2.02
C GLU A 499 -17.59 47.09 1.64
N GLU A 500 -18.66 47.77 1.19
CA GLU A 500 -18.53 49.20 0.89
C GLU A 500 -18.00 49.96 2.12
N PRO A 501 -17.13 50.98 1.92
CA PRO A 501 -16.52 51.74 3.01
C PRO A 501 -17.54 52.60 3.77
#